data_7675f47e1b2245ad91d8f6b67d887b81
#
_entry.id   7675f47e1b2245ad91d8f6b67d887b81
#
_cell.length_a   1.000
_cell.length_b   1.000
_cell.length_c   1.000
_cell.angle_alpha   90.00
_cell.angle_beta   90.00
_cell.angle_gamma   90.00
#
_symmetry.space_group_name_H-M   'P 1'
#
loop_
_entity.id
_entity.type
_entity.pdbx_description
1 polymer ?
#
loop_
_entity_poly.entity_id
_entity_poly.type
_entity_poly.pdbx_seq_one_letter_code
_entity_poly.pdbx_strand_id
1 'polypeptide(L)'
;MVILQKFSSAVLRSLRVLSAILGVVIGNIALNALSSQHPIWIWLPLALLSIFLLVLPQLLKRELNNRPLEERQFTPKQIYSGMGLAHLAIILAGVYRLLTVRDAEWRLIIIVVIVLDICLLAFLTPRVLKIIKQSERG
;
A
#
# COMPACT_ATOMS: atom_id res chain seq x y z
N MET A 1 23.00 8.43 -3.06
CA MET A 1 21.57 8.83 -3.10
C MET A 1 21.40 10.32 -3.35
N VAL A 2 22.27 10.87 -4.20
CA VAL A 2 22.24 12.29 -4.59
C VAL A 2 20.93 12.67 -5.29
N ILE A 3 20.30 11.73 -6.02
CA ILE A 3 19.08 11.97 -6.75
C ILE A 3 17.91 12.28 -5.80
N LEU A 4 17.79 11.55 -4.68
CA LEU A 4 16.70 11.74 -3.71
C LEU A 4 16.80 13.07 -2.96
N GLN A 5 18.00 13.61 -2.79
CA GLN A 5 18.19 14.91 -2.14
C GLN A 5 17.57 16.08 -2.91
N LYS A 6 17.38 15.92 -4.22
CA LYS A 6 16.78 16.93 -5.08
C LYS A 6 15.26 17.03 -4.96
N PHE A 7 14.61 16.00 -4.40
CA PHE A 7 13.16 15.99 -4.25
C PHE A 7 12.71 16.68 -2.96
N SER A 8 11.58 17.36 -3.02
CA SER A 8 10.96 17.93 -1.83
C SER A 8 10.48 16.83 -0.87
N SER A 9 10.38 17.16 0.41
CA SER A 9 9.92 16.21 1.43
C SER A 9 8.50 15.73 1.16
N ALA A 10 7.62 16.62 0.63
CA ALA A 10 6.27 16.25 0.24
C ALA A 10 6.26 15.20 -0.87
N VAL A 11 7.14 15.34 -1.87
CA VAL A 11 7.27 14.34 -2.97
C VAL A 11 7.77 13.01 -2.41
N LEU A 12 8.78 13.01 -1.54
CA LEU A 12 9.30 11.78 -0.94
C LEU A 12 8.24 11.05 -0.11
N ARG A 13 7.45 11.78 0.68
CA ARG A 13 6.35 11.20 1.44
C ARG A 13 5.29 10.57 0.53
N SER A 14 4.91 11.29 -0.52
CA SER A 14 3.93 10.77 -1.50
C SER A 14 4.47 9.53 -2.21
N LEU A 15 5.74 9.52 -2.60
CA LEU A 15 6.38 8.37 -3.23
C LEU A 15 6.42 7.15 -2.29
N ARG A 16 6.63 7.35 -0.99
CA ARG A 16 6.57 6.25 0.00
C ARG A 16 5.23 5.55 -0.03
N VAL A 17 4.15 6.32 0.02
CA VAL A 17 2.79 5.76 0.03
C VAL A 17 2.48 5.10 -1.32
N LEU A 18 2.75 5.80 -2.43
CA LEU A 18 2.48 5.29 -3.77
C LEU A 18 3.26 4.02 -4.08
N SER A 19 4.55 3.96 -3.72
CA SER A 19 5.37 2.76 -3.96
C SER A 19 4.89 1.57 -3.15
N ALA A 20 4.47 1.78 -1.90
CA ALA A 20 3.91 0.70 -1.08
C ALA A 20 2.60 0.17 -1.69
N ILE A 21 1.70 1.05 -2.11
CA ILE A 21 0.42 0.66 -2.75
C ILE A 21 0.68 -0.09 -4.06
N LEU A 22 1.52 0.45 -4.92
CA LEU A 22 1.87 -0.17 -6.20
C LEU A 22 2.57 -1.52 -6.00
N GLY A 23 3.44 -1.63 -4.99
CA GLY A 23 4.09 -2.88 -4.64
C GLY A 23 3.09 -3.97 -4.27
N VAL A 24 2.07 -3.63 -3.47
CA VAL A 24 1.01 -4.57 -3.11
C VAL A 24 0.17 -4.97 -4.32
N VAL A 25 -0.22 -4.01 -5.16
CA VAL A 25 -1.02 -4.27 -6.37
C VAL A 25 -0.26 -5.16 -7.35
N ILE A 26 0.98 -4.82 -7.66
CA ILE A 26 1.82 -5.60 -8.59
C ILE A 26 2.13 -6.98 -8.01
N GLY A 27 2.37 -7.08 -6.70
CA GLY A 27 2.55 -8.35 -6.01
C GLY A 27 1.33 -9.28 -6.14
N ASN A 28 0.12 -8.73 -6.04
CA ASN A 28 -1.10 -9.48 -6.28
C ASN A 28 -1.22 -9.98 -7.72
N ILE A 29 -0.86 -9.14 -8.69
CA ILE A 29 -0.85 -9.53 -10.11
C ILE A 29 0.17 -10.65 -10.33
N ALA A 30 1.36 -10.55 -9.75
CA ALA A 30 2.40 -11.59 -9.83
C ALA A 30 1.94 -12.91 -9.22
N LEU A 31 1.32 -12.87 -8.04
CA LEU A 31 0.77 -14.06 -7.39
C LEU A 31 -0.34 -14.70 -8.20
N ASN A 32 -1.20 -13.89 -8.82
CA ASN A 32 -2.26 -14.38 -9.70
C ASN A 32 -1.66 -15.07 -10.92
N ALA A 33 -0.65 -14.48 -11.54
CA ALA A 33 0.05 -15.08 -12.67
C ALA A 33 0.72 -16.41 -12.29
N LEU A 34 1.35 -16.47 -11.11
CA LEU A 34 1.96 -17.69 -10.58
C LEU A 34 0.91 -18.77 -10.33
N SER A 35 -0.19 -18.43 -9.67
CA SER A 35 -1.26 -19.39 -9.36
C SER A 35 -1.99 -19.90 -10.61
N SER A 36 -2.02 -19.09 -11.66
CA SER A 36 -2.60 -19.46 -12.96
C SER A 36 -1.61 -20.23 -13.87
N GLN A 37 -0.46 -20.62 -13.33
CA GLN A 37 0.57 -21.38 -14.04
C GLN A 37 1.13 -20.67 -15.29
N HIS A 38 1.15 -19.34 -15.28
CA HIS A 38 1.84 -18.60 -16.32
C HIS A 38 3.34 -18.85 -16.30
N PRO A 39 4.04 -18.72 -17.45
CA PRO A 39 5.49 -18.91 -17.51
C PRO A 39 6.25 -18.00 -16.56
N ILE A 40 7.40 -18.45 -16.09
CA ILE A 40 8.26 -17.71 -15.15
C ILE A 40 8.63 -16.30 -15.65
N TRP A 41 8.81 -16.14 -16.94
CA TRP A 41 9.19 -14.86 -17.54
C TRP A 41 8.06 -13.81 -17.52
N ILE A 42 6.84 -14.20 -17.16
CA ILE A 42 5.72 -13.29 -16.93
C ILE A 42 5.64 -12.87 -15.46
N TRP A 43 5.58 -13.82 -14.52
CA TRP A 43 5.38 -13.49 -13.11
C TRP A 43 6.66 -13.07 -12.39
N LEU A 44 7.83 -13.55 -12.80
CA LEU A 44 9.08 -13.22 -12.12
C LEU A 44 9.45 -11.74 -12.21
N PRO A 45 9.41 -11.07 -13.37
CA PRO A 45 9.65 -9.63 -13.43
C PRO A 45 8.66 -8.82 -12.58
N LEU A 46 7.40 -9.23 -12.56
CA LEU A 46 6.37 -8.59 -11.72
C LEU A 46 6.66 -8.77 -10.23
N ALA A 47 7.09 -9.96 -9.82
CA ALA A 47 7.46 -10.25 -8.45
C ALA A 47 8.68 -9.41 -8.02
N LEU A 48 9.70 -9.32 -8.85
CA LEU A 48 10.89 -8.51 -8.59
C LEU A 48 10.56 -7.03 -8.50
N LEU A 49 9.72 -6.52 -9.40
CA LEU A 49 9.25 -5.14 -9.36
C LEU A 49 8.45 -4.85 -8.09
N SER A 50 7.58 -5.77 -7.68
CA SER A 50 6.83 -5.65 -6.43
C SER A 50 7.76 -5.57 -5.22
N ILE A 51 8.76 -6.45 -5.13
CA ILE A 51 9.75 -6.44 -4.05
C ILE A 51 10.49 -5.10 -4.03
N PHE A 52 10.94 -4.61 -5.17
CA PHE A 52 11.61 -3.32 -5.28
C PHE A 52 10.72 -2.18 -4.77
N LEU A 53 9.44 -2.15 -5.19
CA LEU A 53 8.50 -1.12 -4.77
C LEU A 53 8.16 -1.20 -3.28
N LEU A 54 8.19 -2.39 -2.67
CA LEU A 54 7.97 -2.57 -1.24
C LEU A 54 9.20 -2.20 -0.40
N VAL A 55 10.40 -2.32 -0.96
CA VAL A 55 11.65 -1.92 -0.29
C VAL A 55 11.88 -0.41 -0.43
N LEU A 56 11.44 0.19 -1.52
CA LEU A 56 11.64 1.62 -1.79
C LEU A 56 11.17 2.54 -0.64
N PRO A 57 10.01 2.30 0.02
CA PRO A 57 9.60 3.12 1.17
C PRO A 57 10.62 3.18 2.30
N GLN A 58 11.38 2.12 2.53
CA GLN A 58 12.43 2.09 3.57
C GLN A 58 13.60 3.00 3.19
N LEU A 59 13.98 2.99 1.92
CA LEU A 59 15.03 3.88 1.41
C LEU A 59 14.60 5.34 1.48
N LEU A 60 13.36 5.63 1.12
CA LEU A 60 12.78 6.98 1.20
C LEU A 60 12.66 7.44 2.66
N LYS A 61 12.30 6.56 3.58
CA LYS A 61 12.28 6.84 5.01
C LYS A 61 13.67 7.22 5.52
N ARG A 62 14.70 6.50 5.08
CA ARG A 62 16.08 6.79 5.46
C ARG A 62 16.51 8.19 5.01
N GLU A 63 16.17 8.55 3.77
CA GLU A 63 16.44 9.90 3.26
C GLU A 63 15.66 10.97 4.03
N LEU A 64 14.39 10.74 4.33
CA LEU A 64 13.56 11.66 5.12
C LEU A 64 14.10 11.85 6.54
N ASN A 65 14.70 10.82 7.13
CA ASN A 65 15.31 10.93 8.47
C ASN A 65 16.50 11.89 8.54
N ASN A 66 17.12 12.21 7.41
CA ASN A 66 18.18 13.20 7.32
C ASN A 66 17.67 14.65 7.22
N ARG A 67 16.34 14.84 7.20
CA ARG A 67 15.69 16.16 7.07
C ARG A 67 15.12 16.62 8.42
N PRO A 68 14.76 17.93 8.55
CA PRO A 68 14.15 18.45 9.77
C PRO A 68 12.89 17.68 10.19
N LEU A 69 12.64 17.59 11.49
CA LEU A 69 11.50 16.84 12.05
C LEU A 69 10.16 17.27 11.47
N GLU A 70 9.97 18.54 11.24
CA GLU A 70 8.73 19.10 10.67
C GLU A 70 8.43 18.57 9.27
N GLU A 71 9.47 18.26 8.50
CA GLU A 71 9.35 17.75 7.15
C GLU A 71 9.20 16.23 7.08
N ARG A 72 9.57 15.52 8.15
CA ARG A 72 9.54 14.04 8.19
C ARG A 72 8.15 13.48 8.44
N GLN A 73 7.35 14.20 9.19
CA GLN A 73 6.08 13.69 9.70
C GLN A 73 4.96 13.88 8.69
N PHE A 74 4.17 12.83 8.56
CA PHE A 74 2.92 12.91 7.84
C PHE A 74 1.90 13.69 8.67
N THR A 75 1.12 14.54 8.02
CA THR A 75 -0.06 15.12 8.66
C THR A 75 -1.11 14.03 8.89
N PRO A 76 -1.99 14.17 9.91
CA PRO A 76 -3.08 13.20 10.13
C PRO A 76 -3.94 12.96 8.88
N LYS A 77 -4.20 14.00 8.08
CA LYS A 77 -4.93 13.88 6.81
C LYS A 77 -4.19 13.00 5.81
N GLN A 78 -2.88 13.16 5.69
CA GLN A 78 -2.06 12.33 4.80
C GLN A 78 -2.06 10.87 5.21
N ILE A 79 -1.96 10.60 6.51
CA ILE A 79 -2.02 9.24 7.06
C ILE A 79 -3.37 8.61 6.76
N TYR A 80 -4.46 9.33 7.00
CA TYR A 80 -5.81 8.85 6.74
C TYR A 80 -6.03 8.57 5.26
N SER A 81 -5.64 9.49 4.38
CA SER A 81 -5.75 9.30 2.93
C SER A 81 -4.92 8.12 2.44
N GLY A 82 -3.69 7.96 2.94
CA GLY A 82 -2.83 6.84 2.62
C GLY A 82 -3.42 5.51 3.06
N MET A 83 -3.98 5.44 4.27
CA MET A 83 -4.68 4.25 4.77
C MET A 83 -5.90 3.90 3.90
N GLY A 84 -6.72 4.89 3.58
CA GLY A 84 -7.89 4.70 2.73
C GLY A 84 -7.52 4.16 1.35
N LEU A 85 -6.50 4.74 0.72
CA LEU A 85 -6.00 4.28 -0.58
C LEU A 85 -5.42 2.86 -0.51
N ALA A 86 -4.67 2.54 0.55
CA ALA A 86 -4.09 1.21 0.73
C ALA A 86 -5.20 0.15 0.89
N HIS A 87 -6.20 0.41 1.73
CA HIS A 87 -7.34 -0.50 1.91
C HIS A 87 -8.15 -0.63 0.62
N LEU A 88 -8.40 0.46 -0.10
CA LEU A 88 -9.08 0.42 -1.38
C LEU A 88 -8.31 -0.46 -2.38
N ALA A 89 -6.99 -0.33 -2.45
CA ALA A 89 -6.15 -1.15 -3.32
C ALA A 89 -6.23 -2.63 -2.95
N ILE A 90 -6.22 -2.97 -1.65
CA ILE A 90 -6.36 -4.34 -1.16
C ILE A 90 -7.73 -4.92 -1.55
N ILE A 91 -8.79 -4.14 -1.36
CA ILE A 91 -10.16 -4.57 -1.70
C ILE A 91 -10.29 -4.79 -3.21
N LEU A 92 -9.80 -3.86 -4.03
CA LEU A 92 -9.84 -3.99 -5.49
C LEU A 92 -9.03 -5.19 -5.98
N ALA A 93 -7.84 -5.41 -5.42
CA ALA A 93 -7.02 -6.58 -5.73
C ALA A 93 -7.72 -7.88 -5.32
N GLY A 94 -8.37 -7.89 -4.15
CA GLY A 94 -9.14 -9.03 -3.68
C GLY A 94 -10.34 -9.34 -4.58
N VAL A 95 -11.10 -8.33 -4.99
CA VAL A 95 -12.21 -8.48 -5.93
C VAL A 95 -11.73 -9.02 -7.28
N TYR A 96 -10.62 -8.48 -7.80
CA TYR A 96 -10.03 -8.99 -9.04
C TYR A 96 -9.68 -10.47 -8.93
N ARG A 97 -9.03 -10.87 -7.85
CA ARG A 97 -8.67 -12.27 -7.61
C ARG A 97 -9.92 -13.15 -7.45
N LEU A 98 -10.95 -12.65 -6.77
CA LEU A 98 -12.21 -13.37 -6.61
C LEU A 98 -12.87 -13.69 -7.96
N LEU A 99 -12.78 -12.76 -8.91
CA LEU A 99 -13.33 -12.94 -10.27
C LEU A 99 -12.49 -13.89 -11.13
N THR A 100 -11.19 -13.99 -10.87
CA THR A 100 -10.25 -14.78 -11.69
C THR A 100 -9.97 -16.18 -11.14
N VAL A 101 -10.05 -16.37 -9.82
CA VAL A 101 -9.80 -17.66 -9.16
C VAL A 101 -11.02 -18.57 -9.29
N ARG A 102 -10.81 -19.80 -9.74
CA ARG A 102 -11.87 -20.80 -9.92
C ARG A 102 -12.06 -21.73 -8.72
N ASP A 103 -11.01 -21.88 -7.90
CA ASP A 103 -11.03 -22.77 -6.74
C ASP A 103 -11.92 -22.19 -5.62
N ALA A 104 -12.90 -22.98 -5.16
CA ALA A 104 -13.86 -22.57 -4.14
C ALA A 104 -13.18 -22.25 -2.78
N GLU A 105 -12.16 -23.01 -2.39
CA GLU A 105 -11.44 -22.75 -1.13
C GLU A 105 -10.71 -21.42 -1.16
N TRP A 106 -10.02 -21.10 -2.24
CA TRP A 106 -9.36 -19.82 -2.41
C TRP A 106 -10.34 -18.66 -2.47
N ARG A 107 -11.48 -18.85 -3.12
CA ARG A 107 -12.54 -17.82 -3.15
C ARG A 107 -13.04 -17.51 -1.74
N LEU A 108 -13.26 -18.53 -0.93
CA LEU A 108 -13.68 -18.36 0.47
C LEU A 108 -12.64 -17.57 1.27
N ILE A 109 -11.37 -17.93 1.15
CA ILE A 109 -10.26 -17.23 1.83
C ILE A 109 -10.23 -15.74 1.42
N ILE A 110 -10.35 -15.45 0.13
CA ILE A 110 -10.36 -14.08 -0.38
C ILE A 110 -11.55 -13.28 0.19
N ILE A 111 -12.74 -13.87 0.22
CA ILE A 111 -13.94 -13.24 0.79
C ILE A 111 -13.72 -12.91 2.27
N VAL A 112 -13.17 -13.85 3.04
CA VAL A 112 -12.88 -13.64 4.47
C VAL A 112 -11.89 -12.50 4.66
N VAL A 113 -10.82 -12.45 3.87
CA VAL A 113 -9.82 -11.37 3.93
C VAL A 113 -10.45 -10.03 3.60
N ILE A 114 -11.27 -9.93 2.57
CA ILE A 114 -11.98 -8.69 2.19
C ILE A 114 -12.90 -8.22 3.32
N VAL A 115 -13.69 -9.13 3.88
CA VAL A 115 -14.61 -8.82 4.99
C VAL A 115 -13.85 -8.33 6.21
N LEU A 116 -12.75 -9.00 6.58
CA LEU A 116 -11.91 -8.58 7.70
C LEU A 116 -11.29 -7.20 7.46
N ASP A 117 -10.85 -6.93 6.26
CA ASP A 117 -10.28 -5.61 5.90
C ASP A 117 -11.33 -4.50 6.00
N ILE A 118 -12.53 -4.73 5.50
CA ILE A 118 -13.65 -3.78 5.60
C ILE A 118 -14.04 -3.54 7.07
N CYS A 119 -14.10 -4.59 7.88
CA CYS A 119 -14.39 -4.48 9.32
C CYS A 119 -13.30 -3.68 10.04
N LEU A 120 -12.05 -3.95 9.74
CA LEU A 120 -10.90 -3.22 10.30
C LEU A 120 -10.96 -1.73 9.91
N LEU A 121 -11.23 -1.44 8.65
CA LEU A 121 -11.36 -0.07 8.17
C LEU A 121 -12.52 0.66 8.88
N ALA A 122 -13.68 0.03 9.00
CA ALA A 122 -14.83 0.60 9.71
C ALA A 122 -14.52 0.85 11.20
N PHE A 123 -13.73 -0.01 11.84
CA PHE A 123 -13.32 0.14 13.22
C PHE A 123 -12.29 1.27 13.41
N LEU A 124 -11.34 1.41 12.50
CA LEU A 124 -10.25 2.41 12.57
C LEU A 124 -10.70 3.81 12.16
N THR A 125 -11.64 3.92 11.23
CA THR A 125 -12.07 5.22 10.66
C THR A 125 -12.51 6.22 11.72
N PRO A 126 -13.40 5.90 12.71
CA PRO A 126 -13.80 6.85 13.73
C PRO A 126 -12.62 7.32 14.60
N ARG A 127 -11.70 6.43 14.90
CA ARG A 127 -10.50 6.75 15.72
C ARG A 127 -9.58 7.72 14.99
N VAL A 128 -9.33 7.48 13.72
CA VAL A 128 -8.47 8.33 12.89
C VAL A 128 -9.12 9.69 12.69
N LEU A 129 -10.42 9.75 12.43
CA LEU A 129 -11.16 11.02 12.31
C LEU A 129 -11.10 11.85 13.60
N LYS A 130 -11.18 11.20 14.76
CA LYS A 130 -11.04 11.88 16.05
C LYS A 130 -9.65 12.50 16.20
N ILE A 131 -8.59 11.79 15.83
CA ILE A 131 -7.21 12.30 15.85
C ILE A 131 -7.06 13.49 14.90
N ILE A 132 -7.61 13.43 13.70
CA ILE A 132 -7.57 14.52 12.72
C ILE A 132 -8.25 15.78 13.30
N LYS A 133 -9.45 15.63 13.87
CA LYS A 133 -10.17 16.75 14.49
C LYS A 133 -9.41 17.38 15.64
N GLN A 134 -8.75 16.57 16.47
CA GLN A 134 -7.91 17.07 17.56
C GLN A 134 -6.69 17.83 17.03
N SER A 135 -6.08 17.35 15.95
CA SER A 135 -4.94 18.01 15.31
C SER A 135 -5.32 19.35 14.69
N GLU A 136 -6.53 19.49 14.12
CA GLU A 136 -7.01 20.74 13.54
C GLU A 136 -7.38 21.78 14.61
N ARG A 137 -7.74 21.36 15.81
CA ARG A 137 -8.08 22.23 16.94
C ARG A 137 -6.87 22.67 17.77
N GLY A 138 -5.80 21.94 17.69
CA GLY A 138 -4.55 22.21 18.38
C GLY A 138 -3.56 22.97 17.54
#